data_2a9b0b26ad483e9539e770aaa9abc177
#
_entry.id   2a9b0b26ad483e9539e770aaa9abc177
#
_cell.length_a   1.000
_cell.length_b   1.000
_cell.length_c   1.000
_cell.angle_alpha   90.00
_cell.angle_beta   90.00
_cell.angle_gamma   90.00
#
_symmetry.space_group_name_H-M   'P 1'
#
loop_
_entity.id
_entity.type
_entity.pdbx_description
1 polymer ?
#
loop_
_entity_poly.entity_id
_entity_poly.type
_entity_poly.pdbx_seq_one_letter_code
_entity_poly.pdbx_strand_id
1 'polypeptide(L)' 'MTGKVKMFNKEKGYGFIHGEDNKDYFFHYSALIMEGFKTIAEGTNVTFEVESSDKGPRAASVKTAE' A
#
# COMPACT_ATOMS: atom_id res chain seq x y z
N MET A 1 1.62 9.15 5.73
CA MET A 1 2.28 8.11 6.55
C MET A 1 3.26 7.31 5.70
N THR A 2 4.34 6.87 6.26
CA THR A 2 5.30 6.02 5.56
C THR A 2 5.19 4.57 6.04
N GLY A 3 5.62 3.65 5.20
CA GLY A 3 5.64 2.24 5.56
C GLY A 3 6.40 1.43 4.55
N LYS A 4 6.34 0.12 4.69
CA LYS A 4 6.95 -0.82 3.75
C LYS A 4 5.92 -1.82 3.27
N VAL A 5 6.00 -2.18 2.01
CA VAL A 5 5.12 -3.21 1.47
C VAL A 5 5.45 -4.55 2.11
N LYS A 6 4.49 -5.12 2.81
CA LYS A 6 4.63 -6.40 3.46
C LYS A 6 4.41 -7.55 2.50
N MET A 7 3.39 -7.41 1.64
CA MET A 7 3.12 -8.38 0.58
C MET A 7 2.28 -7.71 -0.50
N PHE A 8 2.35 -8.25 -1.70
CA PHE A 8 1.52 -7.80 -2.81
C PHE A 8 1.18 -8.99 -3.71
N ASN A 9 -0.10 -9.18 -3.97
CA ASN A 9 -0.59 -10.25 -4.84
C ASN A 9 -0.97 -9.65 -6.19
N LYS A 10 -0.13 -9.88 -7.20
CA LYS A 10 -0.35 -9.35 -8.54
C LYS A 10 -1.61 -9.88 -9.20
N GLU A 11 -1.94 -11.13 -8.93
CA GLU A 11 -3.10 -11.76 -9.57
C GLU A 11 -4.40 -11.16 -9.08
N LYS A 12 -4.48 -10.90 -7.79
CA LYS A 12 -5.68 -10.35 -7.18
C LYS A 12 -5.65 -8.84 -7.07
N GLY A 13 -4.47 -8.23 -7.25
CA GLY A 13 -4.33 -6.78 -7.25
C GLY A 13 -4.45 -6.12 -5.90
N TYR A 14 -4.04 -6.79 -4.84
CA TYR A 14 -4.06 -6.19 -3.50
C TYR A 14 -2.79 -6.54 -2.73
N GLY A 15 -2.59 -5.83 -1.64
CA GLY A 15 -1.46 -6.11 -0.77
C GLY A 15 -1.63 -5.45 0.59
N PHE A 16 -0.58 -5.56 1.39
CA PHE A 16 -0.53 -4.96 2.72
C PHE A 16 0.74 -4.14 2.87
N ILE A 17 0.60 -3.03 3.57
CA ILE A 17 1.71 -2.16 3.92
C ILE A 17 1.85 -2.18 5.44
N HIS A 18 3.06 -2.42 5.92
CA HIS A 18 3.35 -2.30 7.35
C HIS A 18 3.73 -0.84 7.62
N GLY A 19 2.84 -0.11 8.29
CA GLY A 19 3.03 1.30 8.54
C GLY A 19 4.07 1.59 9.62
N GLU A 20 4.50 2.84 9.67
CA GLU A 20 5.46 3.31 10.68
C GLU A 20 4.90 3.23 12.10
N ASP A 21 3.59 3.08 12.22
CA ASP A 21 2.89 2.92 13.50
C ASP A 21 2.78 1.45 13.92
N ASN A 22 3.47 0.54 13.23
CA ASN A 22 3.48 -0.90 13.46
C ASN A 22 2.13 -1.57 13.21
N LYS A 23 1.31 -0.96 12.37
CA LYS A 23 0.03 -1.54 11.95
C LYS A 23 0.07 -1.89 10.49
N ASP A 24 -0.65 -2.93 10.10
CA ASP A 24 -0.77 -3.34 8.71
C ASP A 24 -1.98 -2.68 8.09
N TYR A 25 -1.81 -2.19 6.86
CA TYR A 25 -2.87 -1.53 6.10
C TYR A 25 -3.06 -2.24 4.78
N PHE A 26 -4.31 -2.56 4.49
CA PHE A 26 -4.68 -3.13 3.20
C PHE A 26 -4.66 -2.05 2.12
N PHE A 27 -4.20 -2.41 0.93
CA PHE A 27 -4.32 -1.53 -0.23
C PHE A 27 -4.64 -2.35 -1.46
N HIS A 28 -5.34 -1.71 -2.41
CA HIS A 28 -5.63 -2.29 -3.71
C HIS A 28 -4.75 -1.60 -4.75
N TYR A 29 -4.44 -2.29 -5.86
CA TYR A 29 -3.56 -1.69 -6.87
C TYR A 29 -4.11 -0.36 -7.41
N SER A 30 -5.42 -0.17 -7.37
CA SER A 30 -6.04 1.09 -7.78
C SER A 30 -5.63 2.27 -6.89
N ALA A 31 -5.12 2.00 -5.69
CA ALA A 31 -4.62 3.04 -4.78
C ALA A 31 -3.16 3.41 -5.08
N LEU A 32 -2.48 2.64 -5.93
CA LEU A 32 -1.09 2.94 -6.31
C LEU A 32 -1.05 4.11 -7.27
N ILE A 33 -0.26 5.11 -6.93
CA ILE A 33 -0.03 6.28 -7.81
C ILE A 33 1.32 6.08 -8.46
N MET A 34 1.32 5.44 -9.62
CA MET A 34 2.53 5.12 -10.37
C MET A 34 2.25 5.26 -11.85
N GLU A 35 3.26 5.66 -12.61
CA GLU A 35 3.18 5.64 -14.06
C GLU A 35 3.54 4.24 -14.55
N GLY A 36 2.83 3.75 -15.56
CA GLY A 36 3.09 2.45 -16.14
C GLY A 36 2.53 1.31 -15.31
N PHE A 37 3.36 0.34 -14.99
CA PHE A 37 2.91 -0.85 -14.25
C PHE A 37 2.51 -0.51 -12.83
N LYS A 38 1.29 -0.90 -12.47
CA LYS A 38 0.82 -0.79 -11.10
C LYS A 38 1.21 -2.05 -10.33
N THR A 39 2.49 -2.19 -10.11
CA THR A 39 3.04 -3.31 -9.36
C THR A 39 4.11 -2.77 -8.42
N ILE A 40 4.26 -3.43 -7.29
CA ILE A 40 5.20 -2.99 -6.27
C ILE A 40 5.81 -4.23 -5.60
N ALA A 41 7.09 -4.17 -5.32
CA ALA A 41 7.79 -5.28 -4.71
C ALA A 41 7.70 -5.24 -3.19
N GLU A 42 7.73 -6.41 -2.58
CA GLU A 42 7.80 -6.51 -1.12
C GLU A 42 9.04 -5.80 -0.60
N GLY A 43 8.90 -5.13 0.53
CA GLY A 43 9.99 -4.38 1.14
C GLY A 43 10.19 -2.98 0.58
N THR A 44 9.43 -2.58 -0.43
CA THR A 44 9.52 -1.24 -0.99
C THR A 44 9.02 -0.22 0.03
N ASN A 45 9.78 0.85 0.22
CA ASN A 45 9.34 1.96 1.07
C ASN A 45 8.29 2.78 0.31
N VAL A 46 7.19 3.09 0.98
CA VAL A 46 6.08 3.82 0.36
C VAL A 46 5.58 4.91 1.31
N THR A 47 4.91 5.89 0.73
CA THR A 47 4.10 6.85 1.48
C THR A 47 2.65 6.62 1.10
N PHE A 48 1.76 6.81 2.04
CA PHE A 48 0.34 6.57 1.80
C PHE A 48 -0.51 7.35 2.80
N GLU A 49 -1.80 7.45 2.50
CA GLU A 49 -2.77 8.04 3.41
C GLU A 49 -3.65 6.93 3.97
N VAL A 50 -4.11 7.12 5.20
CA VAL A 50 -4.99 6.16 5.85
C VAL A 50 -6.43 6.60 5.65
N GLU A 51 -7.24 5.71 5.10
CA GLU A 51 -8.68 5.92 4.95
C GLU A 51 -9.44 4.89 5.76
N SER A 52 -10.58 5.31 6.31
CA SER A 52 -11.49 4.37 6.95
C SER A 52 -12.33 3.67 5.90
N SER A 53 -12.57 2.39 6.09
CA SER A 53 -13.46 1.62 5.21
C SER A 53 -14.31 0.68 6.06
N ASP A 54 -15.28 0.03 5.43
CA ASP A 54 -16.16 -0.92 6.12
C ASP A 54 -15.38 -2.07 6.75
N LYS A 55 -14.22 -2.37 6.22
CA LYS A 55 -13.36 -3.46 6.71
C LYS A 55 -12.24 -2.96 7.61
N GLY A 56 -12.26 -1.69 7.98
CA GLY A 56 -11.23 -1.08 8.80
C GLY A 56 -10.35 -0.12 8.01
N PRO A 57 -9.26 0.37 8.60
CA PRO A 57 -8.38 1.31 7.92
C PRO A 57 -7.66 0.66 6.74
N ARG A 58 -7.50 1.42 5.68
CA ARG A 58 -6.77 0.97 4.49
C ARG A 58 -5.85 2.09 3.99
N ALA A 59 -4.87 1.70 3.20
CA ALA A 59 -3.95 2.66 2.58
C ALA A 59 -4.53 3.19 1.28
N ALA A 60 -4.39 4.48 1.06
CA ALA A 60 -4.82 5.15 -0.16
C ALA A 60 -3.69 6.03 -0.65
N SER A 61 -3.73 6.41 -1.93
CA SER A 61 -2.72 7.30 -2.52
C SER A 61 -1.30 6.80 -2.26
N VAL A 62 -1.07 5.51 -2.51
CA VAL A 62 0.20 4.86 -2.25
C VAL A 62 1.22 5.26 -3.30
N LYS A 63 2.36 5.77 -2.85
CA LYS A 63 3.48 6.17 -3.71
C LYS A 63 4.75 5.56 -3.18
N THR A 64 5.69 5.28 -4.09
CA THR A 64 7.03 4.88 -3.65
C THR A 64 7.70 6.05 -2.95
N ALA A 65 8.31 5.77 -1.80
CA ALA A 65 9.06 6.76 -1.05
C ALA A 65 10.54 6.65 -1.43
N GLU A 66 11.08 7.70 -1.96
CA GLU A 66 12.50 7.74 -2.30
C GLU A 66 13.19 8.88 -1.57
#